data_1659ca18dc504fc8424152f95657bf85
#
_entry.id   1659ca18dc504fc8424152f95657bf85
#
_cell.length_a   1.000
_cell.length_b   1.000
_cell.length_c   1.000
_cell.angle_alpha   90.00
_cell.angle_beta   90.00
_cell.angle_gamma   90.00
#
_symmetry.space_group_name_H-M   'P 1'
#
loop_
_entity.id
_entity.type
_entity.pdbx_description
1 polymer ?
#
loop_
_entity_poly.entity_id
_entity_poly.type
_entity_poly.pdbx_seq_one_letter_code
_entity_poly.pdbx_strand_id
1 'polypeptide(L)'
;MNKDIEWGISGNKERVFISAAFGCCHQCSYCYLKEMKIKGVQCKFKKEELLNELNRQAIFIPGKQGSLVTIGCFTECWDEINRETTIQMINFFLQQGNYVQISTKKEISERDIISITENIQFKNQMNIFVSLPTLSYAGKFEPGVDSPDLRIRNLDIKRKYGINTYIYIKPVIESITIKDKRKYAKLVKQYQVPVIIGELMYPASDRSSWDFFIGKVCMKEYRSDDSDKLARFLGKYTSIYRHSDDAINQMRKNTER
;
A
#
# COMPACT_ATOMS: atom_id res chain seq x y z
N MET A 1 -24.02 16.65 1.97
CA MET A 1 -23.25 15.42 1.65
C MET A 1 -21.97 15.85 0.95
N ASN A 2 -20.81 15.50 1.48
CA ASN A 2 -19.52 15.90 0.91
C ASN A 2 -19.35 15.19 -0.46
N LYS A 3 -19.28 15.96 -1.56
CA LYS A 3 -19.14 15.40 -2.92
C LYS A 3 -17.81 14.68 -3.14
N ASP A 4 -16.83 14.90 -2.26
CA ASP A 4 -15.48 14.35 -2.39
C ASP A 4 -15.30 13.00 -1.67
N ILE A 5 -16.30 12.55 -0.90
CA ILE A 5 -16.21 11.30 -0.11
C ILE A 5 -16.00 10.06 -1.00
N GLU A 6 -16.42 10.10 -2.25
CA GLU A 6 -16.21 9.04 -3.23
C GLU A 6 -14.71 8.78 -3.53
N TRP A 7 -13.82 9.73 -3.18
CA TRP A 7 -12.38 9.52 -3.21
C TRP A 7 -11.85 8.78 -1.98
N GLY A 8 -12.65 8.75 -0.90
CA GLY A 8 -12.35 8.00 0.31
C GLY A 8 -12.63 6.50 0.17
N ILE A 9 -13.57 6.11 -0.69
CA ILE A 9 -14.01 4.72 -0.90
C ILE A 9 -14.07 4.43 -2.40
N SER A 10 -13.45 3.33 -2.82
CA SER A 10 -13.55 2.83 -4.20
C SER A 10 -13.31 1.33 -4.27
N GLY A 11 -13.46 0.73 -5.45
CA GLY A 11 -13.21 -0.70 -5.67
C GLY A 11 -14.48 -1.49 -5.96
N ASN A 12 -14.48 -2.75 -5.58
CA ASN A 12 -15.56 -3.70 -5.79
C ASN A 12 -15.64 -4.71 -4.63
N LYS A 13 -16.53 -5.70 -4.74
CA LYS A 13 -16.73 -6.72 -3.69
C LYS A 13 -15.49 -7.57 -3.39
N GLU A 14 -14.59 -7.72 -4.34
CA GLU A 14 -13.35 -8.48 -4.13
C GLU A 14 -12.30 -7.66 -3.40
N ARG A 15 -12.19 -6.35 -3.75
CA ARG A 15 -11.20 -5.45 -3.17
C ARG A 15 -11.74 -4.04 -2.98
N VAL A 16 -11.73 -3.58 -1.74
CA VAL A 16 -12.15 -2.23 -1.36
C VAL A 16 -10.93 -1.39 -1.03
N PHE A 17 -10.89 -0.19 -1.58
CA PHE A 17 -9.86 0.81 -1.30
C PHE A 17 -10.41 1.89 -0.38
N ILE A 18 -9.68 2.15 0.71
CA ILE A 18 -10.04 3.14 1.72
C ILE A 18 -8.93 4.18 1.82
N SER A 19 -9.29 5.45 1.83
CA SER A 19 -8.35 6.54 2.04
C SER A 19 -8.88 7.51 3.09
N ALA A 20 -8.10 7.78 4.13
CA ALA A 20 -8.45 8.75 5.18
C ALA A 20 -8.41 10.19 4.68
N ALA A 21 -7.80 10.43 3.52
CA ALA A 21 -7.80 11.72 2.83
C ALA A 21 -7.65 11.53 1.33
N PHE A 22 -8.01 12.54 0.56
CA PHE A 22 -7.72 12.66 -0.86
C PHE A 22 -6.63 13.72 -1.08
N GLY A 23 -5.53 13.29 -1.74
CA GLY A 23 -4.32 14.09 -1.89
C GLY A 23 -3.31 13.81 -0.78
N CYS A 24 -2.05 14.17 -1.03
CA CYS A 24 -0.91 13.86 -0.16
C CYS A 24 -0.05 15.11 0.03
N CYS A 25 0.45 15.32 1.25
CA CYS A 25 1.35 16.44 1.55
C CYS A 25 2.76 16.23 1.00
N HIS A 26 3.14 14.99 0.67
CA HIS A 26 4.44 14.68 0.09
C HIS A 26 4.48 14.91 -1.41
N GLN A 27 5.69 15.18 -1.91
CA GLN A 27 5.90 15.54 -3.31
C GLN A 27 6.81 14.55 -4.02
N CYS A 28 6.55 13.25 -3.86
CA CYS A 28 7.31 12.22 -4.56
C CYS A 28 7.30 12.47 -6.07
N SER A 29 8.48 12.44 -6.70
CA SER A 29 8.64 12.86 -8.11
C SER A 29 7.87 12.00 -9.10
N TYR A 30 7.64 10.74 -8.76
CA TYR A 30 6.97 9.70 -9.55
C TYR A 30 5.49 9.52 -9.20
N CYS A 31 4.93 10.38 -8.32
CA CYS A 31 3.57 10.18 -7.82
C CYS A 31 2.54 10.52 -8.89
N TYR A 32 1.63 9.59 -9.18
CA TYR A 32 0.54 9.78 -10.14
C TYR A 32 -0.43 10.90 -9.76
N LEU A 33 -0.51 11.31 -8.50
CA LEU A 33 -1.30 12.45 -8.07
C LEU A 33 -0.85 13.74 -8.75
N LYS A 34 0.45 13.87 -9.06
CA LYS A 34 0.98 15.03 -9.81
C LYS A 34 0.44 15.06 -11.23
N GLU A 35 0.41 13.90 -11.88
CA GLU A 35 -0.16 13.77 -13.24
C GLU A 35 -1.66 14.10 -13.23
N MET A 36 -2.36 13.80 -12.15
CA MET A 36 -3.75 14.20 -11.92
C MET A 36 -3.88 15.68 -11.51
N LYS A 37 -2.78 16.44 -11.42
CA LYS A 37 -2.72 17.85 -10.99
C LYS A 37 -3.21 18.07 -9.54
N ILE A 38 -3.17 17.03 -8.70
CA ILE A 38 -3.55 17.10 -7.28
C ILE A 38 -2.32 17.48 -6.48
N LYS A 39 -2.38 18.63 -5.81
CA LYS A 39 -1.30 19.17 -4.96
C LYS A 39 -1.78 19.27 -3.53
N GLY A 40 -1.03 18.67 -2.60
CA GLY A 40 -1.39 18.68 -1.18
C GLY A 40 -2.66 17.87 -0.88
N VAL A 41 -3.14 17.96 0.35
CA VAL A 41 -4.36 17.32 0.81
C VAL A 41 -5.55 18.20 0.45
N GLN A 42 -6.48 17.66 -0.34
CA GLN A 42 -7.67 18.35 -0.80
C GLN A 42 -8.81 18.25 0.21
N CYS A 43 -9.00 17.06 0.79
CA CYS A 43 -10.00 16.81 1.83
C CYS A 43 -9.55 15.67 2.74
N LYS A 44 -10.13 15.63 3.95
CA LYS A 44 -9.98 14.55 4.94
C LYS A 44 -11.33 13.97 5.24
N PHE A 45 -11.35 12.69 5.61
CA PHE A 45 -12.56 11.95 5.92
C PHE A 45 -12.48 11.42 7.35
N LYS A 46 -13.61 11.50 8.07
CA LYS A 46 -13.77 10.85 9.36
C LYS A 46 -14.19 9.40 9.17
N LYS A 47 -13.93 8.56 10.16
CA LYS A 47 -14.34 7.15 10.16
C LYS A 47 -15.83 6.98 9.81
N GLU A 48 -16.69 7.75 10.47
CA GLU A 48 -18.14 7.68 10.29
C GLU A 48 -18.57 8.02 8.86
N GLU A 49 -17.93 9.02 8.24
CA GLU A 49 -18.19 9.39 6.84
C GLU A 49 -17.81 8.25 5.89
N LEU A 50 -16.64 7.65 6.10
CA LEU A 50 -16.15 6.51 5.30
C LEU A 50 -17.05 5.28 5.47
N LEU A 51 -17.49 4.96 6.68
CA LEU A 51 -18.38 3.82 6.92
C LEU A 51 -19.78 4.03 6.31
N ASN A 52 -20.32 5.25 6.40
CA ASN A 52 -21.59 5.60 5.76
C ASN A 52 -21.50 5.46 4.23
N GLU A 53 -20.40 5.94 3.64
CA GLU A 53 -20.16 5.82 2.21
C GLU A 53 -19.97 4.37 1.77
N LEU A 54 -19.22 3.57 2.55
CA LEU A 54 -19.02 2.15 2.31
C LEU A 54 -20.35 1.39 2.26
N ASN A 55 -21.24 1.67 3.23
CA ASN A 55 -22.58 1.10 3.28
C ASN A 55 -23.43 1.54 2.09
N ARG A 56 -23.33 2.81 1.69
CA ARG A 56 -24.09 3.36 0.54
C ARG A 56 -23.68 2.69 -0.78
N GLN A 57 -22.40 2.42 -0.97
CA GLN A 57 -21.89 1.78 -2.19
C GLN A 57 -22.19 0.27 -2.25
N ALA A 58 -22.46 -0.37 -1.10
CA ALA A 58 -22.74 -1.81 -0.99
C ALA A 58 -21.69 -2.73 -1.66
N ILE A 59 -20.42 -2.30 -1.65
CA ILE A 59 -19.30 -3.03 -2.27
C ILE A 59 -18.49 -3.85 -1.27
N PHE A 60 -18.77 -3.74 0.03
CA PHE A 60 -18.03 -4.42 1.08
C PHE A 60 -18.70 -5.71 1.51
N ILE A 61 -17.91 -6.77 1.59
CA ILE A 61 -18.31 -8.07 2.13
C ILE A 61 -17.44 -8.35 3.36
N PRO A 62 -18.02 -8.45 4.58
CA PRO A 62 -17.28 -8.78 5.79
C PRO A 62 -16.81 -10.23 5.81
N GLY A 63 -15.80 -10.51 6.66
CA GLY A 63 -15.32 -11.85 6.95
C GLY A 63 -14.08 -12.27 6.17
N LYS A 64 -13.52 -13.40 6.58
CA LYS A 64 -12.25 -13.93 6.06
C LYS A 64 -12.27 -14.21 4.55
N GLN A 65 -13.42 -14.64 4.02
CA GLN A 65 -13.62 -14.84 2.58
C GLN A 65 -14.20 -13.61 1.88
N GLY A 66 -14.40 -12.52 2.62
CA GLY A 66 -14.93 -11.27 2.11
C GLY A 66 -13.90 -10.41 1.40
N SER A 67 -14.23 -9.14 1.26
CA SER A 67 -13.40 -8.16 0.55
C SER A 67 -11.98 -8.05 1.14
N LEU A 68 -10.97 -7.97 0.28
CA LEU A 68 -9.66 -7.49 0.67
C LEU A 68 -9.72 -5.99 0.88
N VAL A 69 -9.33 -5.49 2.04
CA VAL A 69 -9.31 -4.06 2.33
C VAL A 69 -7.91 -3.48 2.14
N THR A 70 -7.79 -2.47 1.29
CA THR A 70 -6.55 -1.77 0.98
C THR A 70 -6.66 -0.31 1.43
N ILE A 71 -5.74 0.15 2.29
CA ILE A 71 -5.80 1.50 2.85
C ILE A 71 -4.61 2.34 2.36
N GLY A 72 -4.87 3.60 1.96
CA GLY A 72 -3.83 4.58 1.63
C GLY A 72 -3.50 4.72 0.15
N CYS A 73 -4.49 4.61 -0.76
CA CYS A 73 -4.24 4.74 -2.21
C CYS A 73 -3.93 6.16 -2.65
N PHE A 74 -4.62 7.18 -2.11
CA PHE A 74 -4.52 8.57 -2.54
C PHE A 74 -3.75 9.47 -1.58
N THR A 75 -3.21 8.92 -0.49
CA THR A 75 -2.51 9.67 0.54
C THR A 75 -1.45 8.81 1.20
N GLU A 76 -0.52 9.44 1.95
CA GLU A 76 0.28 8.68 2.91
C GLU A 76 -0.58 8.39 4.15
N CYS A 77 -0.94 7.14 4.32
CA CYS A 77 -1.90 6.76 5.35
C CYS A 77 -1.35 6.90 6.79
N TRP A 78 -0.03 6.94 6.95
CA TRP A 78 0.63 7.09 8.26
C TRP A 78 1.11 8.51 8.55
N ASP A 79 0.76 9.50 7.70
CA ASP A 79 0.97 10.89 8.06
C ASP A 79 0.15 11.27 9.29
N GLU A 80 0.67 12.19 10.10
CA GLU A 80 0.05 12.67 11.32
C GLU A 80 -1.43 13.04 11.14
N ILE A 81 -1.75 13.66 10.01
CA ILE A 81 -3.13 14.07 9.68
C ILE A 81 -4.09 12.93 9.36
N ASN A 82 -3.57 11.74 9.01
CA ASN A 82 -4.34 10.60 8.54
C ASN A 82 -4.29 9.41 9.50
N ARG A 83 -3.25 9.35 10.33
CA ARG A 83 -2.89 8.18 11.14
C ARG A 83 -4.05 7.69 12.01
N GLU A 84 -4.70 8.58 12.72
CA GLU A 84 -5.79 8.20 13.64
C GLU A 84 -6.95 7.55 12.88
N THR A 85 -7.46 8.20 11.84
CA THR A 85 -8.53 7.63 11.00
C THR A 85 -8.09 6.33 10.36
N THR A 86 -6.84 6.23 9.90
CA THR A 86 -6.27 5.00 9.33
C THR A 86 -6.31 3.86 10.34
N ILE A 87 -5.85 4.06 11.59
CA ILE A 87 -5.87 3.05 12.65
C ILE A 87 -7.31 2.63 12.97
N GLN A 88 -8.22 3.60 13.09
CA GLN A 88 -9.64 3.33 13.35
C GLN A 88 -10.27 2.46 12.25
N MET A 89 -9.94 2.71 10.98
CA MET A 89 -10.42 1.91 9.85
C MET A 89 -9.78 0.53 9.82
N ILE A 90 -8.46 0.42 10.08
CA ILE A 90 -7.79 -0.88 10.20
C ILE A 90 -8.50 -1.73 11.26
N ASN A 91 -8.66 -1.20 12.47
CA ASN A 91 -9.26 -1.92 13.59
C ASN A 91 -10.70 -2.34 13.28
N PHE A 92 -11.49 -1.46 12.65
CA PHE A 92 -12.84 -1.82 12.21
C PHE A 92 -12.83 -3.04 11.27
N PHE A 93 -12.02 -3.04 10.22
CA PHE A 93 -12.00 -4.14 9.25
C PHE A 93 -11.38 -5.42 9.80
N LEU A 94 -10.41 -5.33 10.71
CA LEU A 94 -9.91 -6.49 11.43
C LEU A 94 -11.02 -7.14 12.27
N GLN A 95 -11.82 -6.35 12.98
CA GLN A 95 -12.98 -6.82 13.74
C GLN A 95 -14.09 -7.41 12.86
N GLN A 96 -14.23 -6.94 11.61
CA GLN A 96 -15.13 -7.56 10.63
C GLN A 96 -14.61 -8.88 10.05
N GLY A 97 -13.39 -9.29 10.43
CA GLY A 97 -12.78 -10.54 9.97
C GLY A 97 -12.10 -10.44 8.60
N ASN A 98 -11.94 -9.25 8.03
CA ASN A 98 -11.35 -9.07 6.71
C ASN A 98 -9.82 -9.06 6.74
N TYR A 99 -9.20 -9.47 5.62
CA TYR A 99 -7.80 -9.18 5.38
C TYR A 99 -7.60 -7.70 5.10
N VAL A 100 -6.63 -7.10 5.78
CA VAL A 100 -6.29 -5.69 5.63
C VAL A 100 -4.87 -5.53 5.16
N GLN A 101 -4.64 -4.63 4.21
CA GLN A 101 -3.32 -4.22 3.77
C GLN A 101 -3.17 -2.70 3.77
N ILE A 102 -1.97 -2.24 4.13
CA ILE A 102 -1.55 -0.84 4.01
C ILE A 102 -0.23 -0.76 3.25
N SER A 103 0.03 0.39 2.62
CA SER A 103 1.36 0.73 2.11
C SER A 103 1.78 2.09 2.66
N THR A 104 2.98 2.19 3.21
CA THR A 104 3.45 3.42 3.85
C THR A 104 4.92 3.73 3.59
N LYS A 105 5.26 5.02 3.58
CA LYS A 105 6.62 5.58 3.57
C LYS A 105 7.01 6.18 4.92
N LYS A 106 6.28 5.81 5.98
CA LYS A 106 6.52 6.25 7.34
C LYS A 106 6.94 5.09 8.24
N GLU A 107 7.71 5.38 9.28
CA GLU A 107 7.91 4.47 10.40
C GLU A 107 6.60 4.36 11.20
N ILE A 108 6.18 3.15 11.52
CA ILE A 108 5.00 2.88 12.33
C ILE A 108 5.45 2.75 13.78
N SER A 109 4.88 3.53 14.69
CA SER A 109 5.23 3.47 16.10
C SER A 109 4.83 2.12 16.73
N GLU A 110 5.58 1.70 17.73
CA GLU A 110 5.26 0.49 18.49
C GLU A 110 3.88 0.54 19.13
N ARG A 111 3.49 1.71 19.65
CA ARG A 111 2.15 1.95 20.20
C ARG A 111 1.04 1.66 19.19
N ASP A 112 1.21 2.13 17.95
CA ASP A 112 0.22 1.93 16.90
C ASP A 112 0.12 0.45 16.52
N ILE A 113 1.27 -0.25 16.44
CA ILE A 113 1.31 -1.68 16.16
C ILE A 113 0.61 -2.49 17.25
N ILE A 114 0.84 -2.17 18.51
CA ILE A 114 0.16 -2.83 19.64
C ILE A 114 -1.36 -2.66 19.50
N SER A 115 -1.84 -1.44 19.28
CA SER A 115 -3.27 -1.15 19.09
C SER A 115 -3.90 -1.94 17.94
N ILE A 116 -3.16 -2.14 16.84
CA ILE A 116 -3.61 -2.95 15.70
C ILE A 116 -3.63 -4.44 16.07
N THR A 117 -2.57 -4.92 16.76
CA THR A 117 -2.41 -6.33 17.11
C THR A 117 -3.55 -6.84 17.99
N GLU A 118 -4.06 -6.01 18.90
CA GLU A 118 -5.20 -6.33 19.78
C GLU A 118 -6.49 -6.65 19.01
N ASN A 119 -6.60 -6.23 17.75
CA ASN A 119 -7.79 -6.44 16.91
C ASN A 119 -7.61 -7.56 15.87
N ILE A 120 -6.43 -8.20 15.80
CA ILE A 120 -6.16 -9.30 14.88
C ILE A 120 -6.86 -10.57 15.38
N GLN A 121 -7.72 -11.17 14.55
CA GLN A 121 -8.51 -12.36 14.89
C GLN A 121 -7.87 -13.67 14.43
N PHE A 122 -7.03 -13.62 13.40
CA PHE A 122 -6.37 -14.79 12.84
C PHE A 122 -5.04 -14.44 12.18
N LYS A 123 -4.21 -15.46 12.01
CA LYS A 123 -2.88 -15.32 11.42
C LYS A 123 -2.96 -14.73 9.99
N ASN A 124 -2.04 -13.83 9.67
CA ASN A 124 -1.89 -13.18 8.37
C ASN A 124 -3.01 -12.18 7.99
N GLN A 125 -3.90 -11.84 8.91
CA GLN A 125 -5.00 -10.92 8.65
C GLN A 125 -4.54 -9.52 8.26
N MET A 126 -3.48 -9.01 8.93
CA MET A 126 -2.89 -7.69 8.67
C MET A 126 -1.58 -7.81 7.86
N ASN A 127 -1.42 -6.93 6.86
CA ASN A 127 -0.29 -6.92 5.95
C ASN A 127 0.23 -5.51 5.72
N ILE A 128 1.53 -5.29 5.92
CA ILE A 128 2.19 -3.98 5.80
C ILE A 128 3.19 -4.03 4.64
N PHE A 129 2.96 -3.17 3.64
CA PHE A 129 3.85 -2.97 2.52
C PHE A 129 4.74 -1.77 2.78
N VAL A 130 6.00 -2.03 3.11
CA VAL A 130 7.01 -0.99 3.39
C VAL A 130 7.50 -0.43 2.07
N SER A 131 7.08 0.77 1.73
CA SER A 131 7.38 1.42 0.45
C SER A 131 8.83 1.87 0.39
N LEU A 132 9.60 1.26 -0.51
CA LEU A 132 11.04 1.48 -0.70
C LEU A 132 11.39 1.48 -2.21
N PRO A 133 10.90 2.43 -3.02
CA PRO A 133 11.20 2.52 -4.46
C PRO A 133 12.68 2.76 -4.76
N THR A 134 13.39 3.43 -3.86
CA THR A 134 14.85 3.58 -3.87
C THR A 134 15.37 3.70 -2.44
N LEU A 135 16.57 3.19 -2.20
CA LEU A 135 17.25 3.29 -0.91
C LEU A 135 18.30 4.41 -0.92
N SER A 136 19.01 4.55 -2.04
CA SER A 136 20.13 5.49 -2.15
C SER A 136 19.71 6.91 -2.53
N TYR A 137 18.57 7.07 -3.17
CA TYR A 137 18.16 8.34 -3.78
C TYR A 137 16.84 8.87 -3.23
N ALA A 138 16.37 8.34 -2.08
CA ALA A 138 15.07 8.71 -1.51
C ALA A 138 14.97 10.24 -1.25
N GLY A 139 15.98 10.88 -0.72
CA GLY A 139 15.97 12.33 -0.49
C GLY A 139 15.71 13.16 -1.76
N LYS A 140 16.10 12.65 -2.94
CA LYS A 140 15.84 13.33 -4.23
C LYS A 140 14.45 13.03 -4.77
N PHE A 141 13.98 11.78 -4.67
CA PHE A 141 12.75 11.33 -5.31
C PHE A 141 11.52 11.35 -4.41
N GLU A 142 11.72 11.35 -3.10
CA GLU A 142 10.67 11.22 -2.08
C GLU A 142 10.82 12.29 -0.97
N PRO A 143 10.80 13.59 -1.30
CA PRO A 143 10.95 14.64 -0.29
C PRO A 143 9.78 14.62 0.70
N GLY A 144 10.09 14.84 2.00
CA GLY A 144 9.11 14.97 3.06
C GLY A 144 8.61 13.68 3.70
N VAL A 145 9.00 12.50 3.18
CA VAL A 145 8.72 11.21 3.83
C VAL A 145 9.89 10.76 4.70
N ASP A 146 9.70 9.74 5.52
CA ASP A 146 10.77 9.21 6.36
C ASP A 146 11.90 8.63 5.50
N SER A 147 13.12 8.66 6.04
CA SER A 147 14.27 8.03 5.38
C SER A 147 14.05 6.53 5.17
N PRO A 148 14.70 5.91 4.18
CA PRO A 148 14.64 4.45 4.00
C PRO A 148 15.02 3.69 5.28
N ASP A 149 15.98 4.16 6.06
CA ASP A 149 16.43 3.49 7.29
C ASP A 149 15.32 3.44 8.35
N LEU A 150 14.54 4.52 8.49
CA LEU A 150 13.38 4.54 9.37
C LEU A 150 12.29 3.57 8.89
N ARG A 151 11.97 3.62 7.59
CA ARG A 151 10.96 2.72 7.01
C ARG A 151 11.34 1.24 7.11
N ILE A 152 12.62 0.90 6.94
CA ILE A 152 13.14 -0.47 7.05
C ILE A 152 12.87 -1.06 8.43
N ARG A 153 12.81 -0.25 9.49
CA ARG A 153 12.45 -0.74 10.84
C ARG A 153 11.07 -1.41 10.89
N ASN A 154 10.15 -1.03 10.02
CA ASN A 154 8.85 -1.69 9.91
C ASN A 154 8.95 -3.16 9.50
N LEU A 155 10.05 -3.61 8.87
CA LEU A 155 10.25 -5.01 8.51
C LEU A 155 10.42 -5.91 9.74
N ASP A 156 10.86 -5.37 10.89
CA ASP A 156 10.94 -6.10 12.17
C ASP A 156 9.58 -6.41 12.79
N ILE A 157 8.50 -5.74 12.35
CA ILE A 157 7.13 -5.95 12.85
C ILE A 157 6.70 -7.41 12.69
N LYS A 158 7.09 -8.05 11.58
CA LYS A 158 6.81 -9.46 11.34
C LYS A 158 7.37 -10.35 12.47
N ARG A 159 8.62 -10.13 12.84
CA ARG A 159 9.30 -10.93 13.87
C ARG A 159 8.77 -10.64 15.26
N LYS A 160 8.46 -9.37 15.56
CA LYS A 160 8.02 -8.95 16.89
C LYS A 160 6.54 -9.24 17.18
N TYR A 161 5.69 -9.06 16.16
CA TYR A 161 4.22 -9.04 16.34
C TYR A 161 3.46 -10.02 15.44
N GLY A 162 4.16 -10.78 14.59
CA GLY A 162 3.52 -11.75 13.68
C GLY A 162 2.71 -11.13 12.53
N ILE A 163 2.75 -9.81 12.35
CA ILE A 163 2.12 -9.10 11.24
C ILE A 163 3.00 -9.26 10.00
N ASN A 164 2.41 -9.62 8.86
CA ASN A 164 3.17 -9.76 7.62
C ASN A 164 3.70 -8.42 7.14
N THR A 165 4.98 -8.42 6.78
CA THR A 165 5.63 -7.26 6.16
C THR A 165 6.23 -7.64 4.82
N TYR A 166 6.24 -6.69 3.89
CA TYR A 166 6.73 -6.86 2.52
C TYR A 166 7.60 -5.67 2.15
N ILE A 167 8.67 -5.88 1.40
CA ILE A 167 9.35 -4.79 0.71
C ILE A 167 8.51 -4.41 -0.51
N TYR A 168 8.09 -3.16 -0.61
CA TYR A 168 7.23 -2.63 -1.66
C TYR A 168 8.00 -1.66 -2.55
N ILE A 169 8.50 -2.18 -3.68
CA ILE A 169 9.24 -1.41 -4.68
C ILE A 169 8.25 -0.99 -5.77
N LYS A 170 7.45 0.03 -5.46
CA LYS A 170 6.45 0.59 -6.40
C LYS A 170 6.46 2.12 -6.31
N PRO A 171 6.78 2.76 -7.44
CA PRO A 171 7.20 2.17 -8.72
C PRO A 171 8.68 1.76 -8.73
N VAL A 172 9.05 0.94 -9.71
CA VAL A 172 10.44 0.88 -10.15
C VAL A 172 10.75 2.17 -10.90
N ILE A 173 11.70 2.96 -10.40
CA ILE A 173 12.18 4.18 -11.05
C ILE A 173 13.32 3.77 -11.95
N GLU A 174 13.09 3.89 -13.28
CA GLU A 174 14.04 3.45 -14.31
C GLU A 174 15.44 4.05 -14.11
N SER A 175 16.47 3.25 -14.31
CA SER A 175 17.90 3.58 -14.10
C SER A 175 18.29 4.01 -12.68
N ILE A 176 17.34 4.06 -11.72
CA ILE A 176 17.59 4.43 -10.33
C ILE A 176 17.41 3.24 -9.40
N THR A 177 16.22 2.63 -9.36
CA THR A 177 15.90 1.53 -8.43
C THR A 177 16.85 0.35 -8.59
N ILE A 178 17.23 0.01 -9.81
CA ILE A 178 18.14 -1.11 -10.13
C ILE A 178 19.53 -0.96 -9.51
N LYS A 179 19.98 0.27 -9.26
CA LYS A 179 21.28 0.53 -8.62
C LYS A 179 21.32 0.00 -7.18
N ASP A 180 20.17 -0.08 -6.53
CA ASP A 180 20.04 -0.56 -5.16
C ASP A 180 19.82 -2.08 -5.05
N LYS A 181 19.87 -2.85 -6.16
CA LYS A 181 19.55 -4.29 -6.18
C LYS A 181 20.30 -5.13 -5.13
N ARG A 182 21.59 -4.81 -4.87
CA ARG A 182 22.39 -5.50 -3.86
C ARG A 182 21.97 -5.15 -2.43
N LYS A 183 21.53 -3.90 -2.20
CA LYS A 183 20.98 -3.45 -0.91
C LYS A 183 19.65 -4.15 -0.61
N TYR A 184 18.75 -4.22 -1.60
CA TYR A 184 17.50 -4.98 -1.45
C TYR A 184 17.78 -6.46 -1.16
N ALA A 185 18.73 -7.10 -1.83
CA ALA A 185 19.10 -8.49 -1.55
C ALA A 185 19.60 -8.68 -0.11
N LYS A 186 20.33 -7.71 0.46
CA LYS A 186 20.73 -7.76 1.88
C LYS A 186 19.50 -7.68 2.80
N LEU A 187 18.58 -6.75 2.54
CA LEU A 187 17.34 -6.62 3.31
C LEU A 187 16.49 -7.90 3.26
N VAL A 188 16.31 -8.46 2.07
CA VAL A 188 15.57 -9.70 1.87
C VAL A 188 16.16 -10.85 2.70
N LYS A 189 17.48 -11.01 2.67
CA LYS A 189 18.17 -12.04 3.45
C LYS A 189 18.05 -11.81 4.97
N GLN A 190 18.15 -10.55 5.39
CA GLN A 190 18.09 -10.18 6.82
C GLN A 190 16.69 -10.37 7.40
N TYR A 191 15.67 -9.91 6.69
CA TYR A 191 14.28 -9.87 7.21
C TYR A 191 13.41 -11.05 6.75
N GLN A 192 13.87 -11.81 5.76
CA GLN A 192 13.15 -12.97 5.19
C GLN A 192 11.71 -12.61 4.76
N VAL A 193 11.58 -11.51 4.05
CA VAL A 193 10.28 -10.96 3.59
C VAL A 193 10.16 -11.04 2.08
N PRO A 194 8.93 -11.24 1.56
CA PRO A 194 8.66 -11.17 0.13
C PRO A 194 8.80 -9.74 -0.41
N VAL A 195 8.91 -9.62 -1.72
CA VAL A 195 9.03 -8.34 -2.41
C VAL A 195 7.90 -8.18 -3.44
N ILE A 196 7.27 -7.01 -3.43
CA ILE A 196 6.41 -6.56 -4.52
C ILE A 196 7.20 -5.61 -5.40
N ILE A 197 7.24 -5.90 -6.70
CA ILE A 197 7.88 -5.06 -7.71
C ILE A 197 6.80 -4.55 -8.65
N GLY A 198 6.42 -3.30 -8.50
CA GLY A 198 5.34 -2.67 -9.25
C GLY A 198 5.81 -1.55 -10.17
N GLU A 199 4.98 -1.25 -11.15
CA GLU A 199 5.29 -0.33 -12.23
C GLU A 199 4.93 1.11 -11.89
N LEU A 200 5.47 2.05 -12.68
CA LEU A 200 5.07 3.45 -12.68
C LEU A 200 3.65 3.56 -13.23
N MET A 201 2.80 4.28 -12.52
CA MET A 201 1.41 4.52 -12.95
C MET A 201 1.22 5.96 -13.39
N TYR A 202 0.42 6.17 -14.43
CA TYR A 202 0.05 7.49 -14.93
C TYR A 202 -1.40 7.50 -15.45
N PRO A 203 -2.08 8.65 -15.41
CA PRO A 203 -3.42 8.79 -15.98
C PRO A 203 -3.40 8.53 -17.49
N ALA A 204 -4.36 7.73 -17.97
CA ALA A 204 -4.49 7.45 -19.40
C ALA A 204 -5.35 8.51 -20.08
N SER A 205 -4.94 8.93 -21.28
CA SER A 205 -5.73 9.83 -22.12
C SER A 205 -6.79 9.10 -22.94
N ASP A 206 -6.58 7.83 -23.19
CA ASP A 206 -7.46 6.93 -23.95
C ASP A 206 -7.83 5.71 -23.12
N ARG A 207 -8.93 5.07 -23.42
CA ARG A 207 -9.37 3.82 -22.78
C ARG A 207 -8.95 2.65 -23.66
N SER A 208 -8.12 1.76 -23.08
CA SER A 208 -7.75 0.50 -23.69
C SER A 208 -8.18 -0.68 -22.80
N SER A 209 -8.16 -1.90 -23.34
CA SER A 209 -8.54 -3.11 -22.60
C SER A 209 -7.66 -3.43 -21.38
N TRP A 210 -6.53 -2.77 -21.26
CA TRP A 210 -5.56 -2.96 -20.16
C TRP A 210 -5.62 -1.87 -19.09
N ASP A 211 -6.57 -0.93 -19.24
CA ASP A 211 -6.73 0.16 -18.31
C ASP A 211 -7.41 -0.33 -17.03
N PHE A 212 -6.93 0.16 -15.91
CA PHE A 212 -7.59 -0.02 -14.61
C PHE A 212 -7.94 1.36 -14.03
N PHE A 213 -8.87 1.36 -13.09
CA PHE A 213 -9.35 2.61 -12.50
C PHE A 213 -8.84 2.75 -11.07
N ILE A 214 -8.35 3.95 -10.73
CA ILE A 214 -8.19 4.39 -9.35
C ILE A 214 -9.24 5.46 -9.12
N GLY A 215 -10.28 5.13 -8.36
CA GLY A 215 -11.47 5.96 -8.28
C GLY A 215 -12.12 6.11 -9.66
N LYS A 216 -12.22 7.35 -10.15
CA LYS A 216 -12.78 7.67 -11.49
C LYS A 216 -11.73 7.83 -12.58
N VAL A 217 -10.45 7.72 -12.23
CA VAL A 217 -9.36 7.98 -13.17
C VAL A 217 -8.87 6.68 -13.78
N CYS A 218 -8.89 6.62 -15.09
CA CYS A 218 -8.28 5.55 -15.86
C CYS A 218 -6.75 5.68 -15.78
N MET A 219 -6.07 4.60 -15.44
CA MET A 219 -4.62 4.56 -15.24
C MET A 219 -3.98 3.52 -16.16
N LYS A 220 -2.75 3.81 -16.56
CA LYS A 220 -1.87 2.88 -17.25
C LYS A 220 -0.61 2.62 -16.44
N GLU A 221 -0.02 1.44 -16.63
CA GLU A 221 1.28 1.10 -16.06
C GLU A 221 2.38 1.16 -17.13
N TYR A 222 3.51 1.78 -16.78
CA TYR A 222 4.72 1.76 -17.59
C TYR A 222 5.68 0.72 -17.02
N ARG A 223 5.86 -0.38 -17.73
CA ARG A 223 6.79 -1.45 -17.38
C ARG A 223 8.17 -1.18 -17.96
N SER A 224 9.16 -1.06 -17.08
CA SER A 224 10.54 -0.88 -17.49
C SER A 224 11.31 -2.22 -17.50
N ASP A 225 12.35 -2.31 -18.35
CA ASP A 225 13.28 -3.45 -18.34
C ASP A 225 13.94 -3.66 -16.98
N ASP A 226 14.16 -2.60 -16.21
CA ASP A 226 14.76 -2.67 -14.88
C ASP A 226 13.89 -3.41 -13.89
N SER A 227 12.58 -3.35 -14.06
CA SER A 227 11.61 -4.09 -13.27
C SER A 227 11.81 -5.60 -13.41
N ASP A 228 11.98 -6.09 -14.64
CA ASP A 228 12.23 -7.52 -14.90
C ASP A 228 13.62 -7.97 -14.47
N LYS A 229 14.64 -7.12 -14.68
CA LYS A 229 16.01 -7.39 -14.20
C LYS A 229 16.03 -7.50 -12.68
N LEU A 230 15.36 -6.58 -11.98
CA LEU A 230 15.26 -6.56 -10.52
C LEU A 230 14.52 -7.80 -10.00
N ALA A 231 13.40 -8.15 -10.60
CA ALA A 231 12.61 -9.34 -10.24
C ALA A 231 13.43 -10.63 -10.40
N ARG A 232 14.12 -10.81 -11.51
CA ARG A 232 15.02 -11.96 -11.74
C ARG A 232 16.16 -12.01 -10.75
N PHE A 233 16.72 -10.86 -10.38
CA PHE A 233 17.81 -10.80 -9.43
C PHE A 233 17.36 -11.15 -8.01
N LEU A 234 16.28 -10.55 -7.52
CA LEU A 234 15.76 -10.75 -6.17
C LEU A 234 15.02 -12.08 -6.01
N GLY A 235 14.44 -12.62 -7.08
CA GLY A 235 13.76 -13.93 -7.09
C GLY A 235 14.68 -15.12 -6.74
N LYS A 236 16.00 -14.91 -6.76
CA LYS A 236 16.97 -15.88 -6.25
C LYS A 236 16.96 -16.01 -4.72
N TYR A 237 16.35 -15.06 -4.01
CA TYR A 237 16.44 -14.94 -2.55
C TYR A 237 15.08 -14.95 -1.86
N THR A 238 14.00 -14.60 -2.57
CA THR A 238 12.66 -14.51 -2.00
C THR A 238 11.58 -14.61 -3.07
N SER A 239 10.32 -14.78 -2.65
CA SER A 239 9.15 -14.69 -3.52
C SER A 239 8.97 -13.25 -4.02
N ILE A 240 8.73 -13.12 -5.34
CA ILE A 240 8.45 -11.85 -6.01
C ILE A 240 7.02 -11.84 -6.50
N TYR A 241 6.31 -10.75 -6.24
CA TYR A 241 4.97 -10.48 -6.74
C TYR A 241 4.96 -9.20 -7.57
N ARG A 242 4.04 -9.12 -8.54
CA ARG A 242 3.86 -7.91 -9.37
C ARG A 242 2.79 -7.00 -8.79
N HIS A 243 1.78 -7.57 -8.16
CA HIS A 243 0.72 -6.82 -7.51
C HIS A 243 0.60 -7.24 -6.04
N SER A 244 0.14 -6.33 -5.19
CA SER A 244 0.01 -6.57 -3.75
C SER A 244 -1.09 -7.58 -3.43
N ASP A 245 -2.15 -7.62 -4.22
CA ASP A 245 -3.23 -8.59 -4.10
C ASP A 245 -2.79 -10.01 -4.47
N ASP A 246 -1.88 -10.19 -5.43
CA ASP A 246 -1.29 -11.51 -5.73
C ASP A 246 -0.63 -12.11 -4.49
N ALA A 247 0.16 -11.28 -3.76
CA ALA A 247 0.82 -11.71 -2.53
C ALA A 247 -0.19 -12.13 -1.46
N ILE A 248 -1.27 -11.37 -1.28
CA ILE A 248 -2.32 -11.67 -0.30
C ILE A 248 -3.12 -12.90 -0.73
N ASN A 249 -3.49 -13.02 -1.99
CA ASN A 249 -4.26 -14.15 -2.51
C ASN A 249 -3.46 -15.47 -2.42
N GLN A 250 -2.16 -15.43 -2.70
CA GLN A 250 -1.29 -16.58 -2.51
C GLN A 250 -1.21 -17.00 -1.04
N MET A 251 -1.12 -16.02 -0.14
CA MET A 251 -1.10 -16.26 1.29
C MET A 251 -2.43 -16.84 1.80
N ARG A 252 -3.59 -16.32 1.33
CA ARG A 252 -4.93 -16.87 1.64
C ARG A 252 -5.00 -18.35 1.32
N LYS A 253 -4.63 -18.73 0.08
CA LYS A 253 -4.61 -20.12 -0.39
C LYS A 253 -3.73 -21.05 0.48
N ASN A 254 -2.61 -20.53 0.99
CA ASN A 254 -1.70 -21.30 1.85
C ASN A 254 -2.20 -21.44 3.30
N THR A 255 -3.12 -20.58 3.74
CA THR A 255 -3.69 -20.60 5.09
C THR A 255 -4.92 -21.53 5.18
N GLU A 256 -5.50 -21.91 4.03
CA GLU A 256 -6.66 -22.81 3.92
C GLU A 256 -6.28 -24.29 3.73
N ARG A 257 -4.99 -24.56 3.52
CA ARG A 257 -4.41 -25.91 3.48
C ARG A 257 -3.84 -26.32 4.84
#